data_03d095060dadcebbec17e570acff2e6a
#
_entry.id   03d095060dadcebbec17e570acff2e6a
#
_cell.length_a   1.000
_cell.length_b   1.000
_cell.length_c   1.000
_cell.angle_alpha   90.00
_cell.angle_beta   90.00
_cell.angle_gamma   90.00
#
_symmetry.space_group_name_H-M   'P 1'
#
loop_
_entity.id
_entity.type
_entity.pdbx_description
1 polymer ?
#
loop_
_entity_poly.entity_id
_entity_poly.type
_entity_poly.pdbx_seq_one_letter_code
_entity_poly.pdbx_strand_id
1 'polypeptide(L)'
;YGKLTVIVCKFGCRHLELSKKAGGSLEMAEEMTGKNFIEQIIEKDIAEGKVPKIVTRFPPEPNGYLHIGHAKSILLNYGLAQQYGGQFNLRFDDTNPTKEKTEFVESILADVKWLGADFGDRVFFASNYFDQMYEAAIKLIKKGKAYVCDLTADEIREYRGTLTEPGKNSPYRDRSIEENLDLFERMKNGEFPDGSKVLRAKIDMASPNINMRDPIIYRIARMNHHNTGDKWCIYPMYDFAHPIEDAIEGVTHSICTLEFEDHRPLYDWVVMELGYKDSPEGTPKQIEFAKLYLTNVITGKRYIKKLVEDGIVDGWDDPRLVSIAALRRRGFTPSAIKKFMELVGISKSQSSVDYAMLEYCVRDDLKLTAKRYMAVVDPVKLVIDNYPEDQVEYLDVENNQENEELGSRKVAFSKYLYIEREDFMEEPPKKYFRLFPGNEVRLKNAYFVKCVGFEKDEDGNVTTVHCTYDPETRSGSGFEGRKVKGTIHWVSAESAIDAEVRLYENIIDEEKGKLNDDGTLNLNPNSLVIKQGCKLEKAFEEAQPGEAFQFLRNGFFCVDSKDSTAEHPVYNRIVSLKSSYKPGK
;
A
#
# COMPACT_ATOMS: atom_id res chain seq x y z
N TYR A 1 7.82 -11.83 -44.65
CA TYR A 1 8.24 -10.74 -43.74
C TYR A 1 6.98 -9.96 -43.29
N GLY A 2 6.41 -10.36 -42.18
CA GLY A 2 5.27 -9.66 -41.60
C GLY A 2 5.69 -9.02 -40.26
N LYS A 3 5.62 -7.71 -40.13
CA LYS A 3 5.71 -6.99 -38.86
C LYS A 3 4.35 -7.07 -38.19
N LEU A 4 4.30 -7.62 -36.97
CA LEU A 4 3.14 -7.46 -36.09
C LEU A 4 3.48 -6.32 -35.13
N THR A 5 2.87 -5.16 -35.34
CA THR A 5 2.97 -4.04 -34.41
C THR A 5 1.85 -4.17 -33.39
N VAL A 6 2.20 -4.43 -32.14
CA VAL A 6 1.25 -4.34 -31.03
C VAL A 6 1.36 -2.93 -30.45
N ILE A 7 0.33 -2.12 -30.66
CA ILE A 7 0.24 -0.79 -30.07
C ILE A 7 -0.18 -0.95 -28.60
N VAL A 8 0.70 -0.58 -27.70
CA VAL A 8 0.38 -0.51 -26.26
C VAL A 8 0.53 0.93 -25.79
N CYS A 9 -0.51 1.37 -25.24
CA CYS A 9 -0.87 2.57 -24.48
C CYS A 9 0.10 3.75 -24.31
N LYS A 10 -0.48 4.94 -24.40
CA LYS A 10 0.08 6.30 -24.25
C LYS A 10 0.62 6.67 -22.84
N PHE A 11 0.84 5.74 -21.96
CA PHE A 11 1.38 6.00 -20.63
C PHE A 11 2.58 5.08 -20.36
N GLY A 12 3.75 5.50 -20.77
CA GLY A 12 5.05 5.01 -20.27
C GLY A 12 5.29 3.49 -20.26
N CYS A 13 4.59 2.72 -21.08
CA CYS A 13 4.74 1.27 -21.16
C CYS A 13 5.83 0.87 -22.16
N ARG A 14 6.60 -0.14 -21.82
CA ARG A 14 7.65 -0.74 -22.63
C ARG A 14 7.10 -1.22 -23.98
N HIS A 15 7.72 -0.84 -25.08
CA HIS A 15 7.49 -1.44 -26.38
C HIS A 15 8.29 -2.75 -26.49
N LEU A 16 7.61 -3.84 -26.74
CA LEU A 16 8.23 -5.14 -27.06
C LEU A 16 8.20 -5.34 -28.59
N GLU A 17 9.34 -5.28 -29.24
CA GLU A 17 9.47 -5.71 -30.63
C GLU A 17 9.93 -7.18 -30.70
N LEU A 18 9.13 -8.02 -31.31
CA LEU A 18 9.47 -9.41 -31.59
C LEU A 18 10.09 -9.50 -33.01
N SER A 19 11.37 -9.80 -33.11
CA SER A 19 12.01 -10.09 -34.38
C SER A 19 12.35 -11.58 -34.52
N LYS A 20 12.03 -12.17 -35.67
CA LYS A 20 12.46 -13.54 -35.99
C LYS A 20 13.79 -13.50 -36.73
N LYS A 21 14.85 -14.05 -36.13
CA LYS A 21 16.09 -14.37 -36.86
C LYS A 21 16.05 -15.78 -37.41
N ALA A 22 16.73 -15.99 -38.54
CA ALA A 22 16.86 -17.30 -39.17
C ALA A 22 17.49 -18.31 -38.21
N GLY A 23 16.70 -19.28 -37.75
CA GLY A 23 17.10 -20.29 -36.79
C GLY A 23 16.07 -20.63 -35.72
N GLY A 24 14.94 -19.94 -35.68
CA GLY A 24 13.77 -20.35 -34.89
C GLY A 24 13.74 -19.92 -33.42
N SER A 25 14.70 -19.16 -32.91
CA SER A 25 14.64 -18.55 -31.57
C SER A 25 14.03 -17.17 -31.61
N LEU A 26 13.09 -16.90 -30.70
CA LEU A 26 12.54 -15.57 -30.42
C LEU A 26 13.48 -14.84 -29.44
N GLU A 27 14.22 -13.84 -29.91
CA GLU A 27 14.88 -12.88 -29.01
C GLU A 27 13.92 -11.72 -28.75
N MET A 28 13.61 -11.48 -27.47
CA MET A 28 12.94 -10.27 -27.03
C MET A 28 13.98 -9.15 -26.91
N ALA A 29 13.90 -8.14 -27.77
CA ALA A 29 14.63 -6.90 -27.57
C ALA A 29 13.82 -5.99 -26.65
N GLU A 30 14.32 -5.73 -25.44
CA GLU A 30 13.80 -4.66 -24.59
C GLU A 30 14.21 -3.32 -25.21
N GLU A 31 13.26 -2.56 -25.76
CA GLU A 31 13.47 -1.14 -26.00
C GLU A 31 13.49 -0.43 -24.65
N MET A 32 14.58 0.26 -24.35
CA MET A 32 14.75 1.08 -23.15
C MET A 32 13.62 2.11 -23.10
N THR A 33 12.75 2.00 -22.10
CA THR A 33 11.88 3.10 -21.70
C THR A 33 12.75 4.29 -21.34
N GLY A 34 12.39 5.49 -21.79
CA GLY A 34 13.12 6.70 -21.43
C GLY A 34 13.21 6.83 -19.91
N LYS A 35 14.43 7.07 -19.40
CA LYS A 35 14.71 7.26 -17.96
C LYS A 35 13.85 8.39 -17.40
N ASN A 36 13.32 8.20 -16.22
CA ASN A 36 12.59 9.27 -15.53
C ASN A 36 13.56 10.42 -15.16
N PHE A 37 13.01 11.57 -14.80
CA PHE A 37 13.82 12.77 -14.55
C PHE A 37 14.75 12.64 -13.34
N ILE A 38 14.44 11.79 -12.33
CA ILE A 38 15.30 11.54 -11.16
C ILE A 38 16.51 10.70 -11.59
N GLU A 39 16.28 9.66 -12.38
CA GLU A 39 17.37 8.84 -12.95
C GLU A 39 18.33 9.69 -13.80
N GLN A 40 17.80 10.62 -14.61
CA GLN A 40 18.62 11.56 -15.40
C GLN A 40 19.47 12.45 -14.49
N ILE A 41 18.93 12.94 -13.38
CA ILE A 41 19.68 13.74 -12.39
C ILE A 41 20.79 12.90 -11.76
N ILE A 42 20.48 11.69 -11.30
CA ILE A 42 21.44 10.78 -10.67
C ILE A 42 22.59 10.47 -11.63
N GLU A 43 22.29 10.11 -12.86
CA GLU A 43 23.33 9.77 -13.86
C GLU A 43 24.21 10.94 -14.21
N LYS A 44 23.63 12.15 -14.28
CA LYS A 44 24.40 13.36 -14.47
C LYS A 44 25.35 13.60 -13.30
N ASP A 45 24.87 13.46 -12.06
CA ASP A 45 25.70 13.69 -10.87
C ASP A 45 26.82 12.63 -10.73
N ILE A 46 26.57 11.37 -11.15
CA ILE A 46 27.59 10.32 -11.26
C ILE A 46 28.62 10.67 -12.35
N ALA A 47 28.17 11.04 -13.54
CA ALA A 47 29.05 11.35 -14.67
C ALA A 47 29.94 12.58 -14.40
N GLU A 48 29.44 13.53 -13.64
CA GLU A 48 30.18 14.73 -13.21
C GLU A 48 31.06 14.48 -11.98
N GLY A 49 31.07 13.26 -11.41
CA GLY A 49 31.85 12.90 -10.23
C GLY A 49 31.45 13.63 -8.95
N LYS A 50 30.21 14.11 -8.87
CA LYS A 50 29.69 14.87 -7.71
C LYS A 50 29.43 14.00 -6.48
N VAL A 51 29.17 12.71 -6.69
CA VAL A 51 28.84 11.76 -5.63
C VAL A 51 29.61 10.46 -5.82
N PRO A 52 30.25 9.94 -4.77
CA PRO A 52 30.98 8.68 -4.83
C PRO A 52 30.08 7.46 -4.82
N LYS A 53 28.87 7.59 -4.27
CA LYS A 53 27.87 6.55 -4.11
C LYS A 53 26.49 7.18 -4.01
N ILE A 54 25.47 6.51 -4.52
CA ILE A 54 24.09 6.94 -4.35
C ILE A 54 23.58 6.50 -2.98
N VAL A 55 23.12 7.45 -2.17
CA VAL A 55 22.49 7.19 -0.88
C VAL A 55 21.15 7.90 -0.86
N THR A 56 20.08 7.12 -0.70
CA THR A 56 18.70 7.59 -0.58
C THR A 56 18.15 7.21 0.80
N ARG A 57 17.01 7.77 1.17
CA ARG A 57 16.37 7.45 2.43
C ARG A 57 14.84 7.57 2.36
N PHE A 58 14.15 6.87 3.27
CA PHE A 58 12.77 7.09 3.60
C PHE A 58 12.68 7.64 5.04
N PRO A 59 12.20 8.89 5.25
CA PRO A 59 12.21 9.54 6.55
C PRO A 59 10.81 9.69 7.15
N PRO A 60 10.13 8.61 7.61
CA PRO A 60 8.81 8.74 8.18
C PRO A 60 8.82 9.39 9.57
N GLU A 61 7.84 10.26 9.86
CA GLU A 61 7.50 10.60 11.24
C GLU A 61 6.81 9.41 11.93
N PRO A 62 7.25 8.97 13.13
CA PRO A 62 6.61 7.86 13.86
C PRO A 62 5.32 8.31 14.57
N ASN A 63 4.38 8.87 13.81
CA ASN A 63 3.12 9.47 14.28
C ASN A 63 1.85 8.83 13.70
N GLY A 64 1.97 7.65 13.07
CA GLY A 64 0.87 6.89 12.50
C GLY A 64 1.33 5.79 11.54
N TYR A 65 0.38 4.99 11.11
CA TYR A 65 0.59 3.90 10.17
C TYR A 65 0.89 4.40 8.75
N LEU A 66 1.75 3.67 8.04
CA LEU A 66 2.03 3.93 6.63
C LEU A 66 0.82 3.56 5.76
N HIS A 67 0.68 4.23 4.63
CA HIS A 67 -0.36 3.94 3.63
C HIS A 67 0.26 3.79 2.23
N ILE A 68 -0.55 3.40 1.27
CA ILE A 68 -0.13 3.13 -0.13
C ILE A 68 0.66 4.29 -0.76
N GLY A 69 0.40 5.54 -0.37
CA GLY A 69 1.17 6.70 -0.83
C GLY A 69 2.64 6.67 -0.35
N HIS A 70 2.89 6.17 0.87
CA HIS A 70 4.26 5.98 1.39
C HIS A 70 4.98 4.84 0.66
N ALA A 71 4.27 3.79 0.23
CA ALA A 71 4.86 2.71 -0.56
C ALA A 71 5.53 3.23 -1.85
N LYS A 72 4.95 4.26 -2.50
CA LYS A 72 5.57 4.91 -3.67
C LYS A 72 6.94 5.51 -3.32
N SER A 73 7.04 6.23 -2.21
CA SER A 73 8.31 6.83 -1.76
C SER A 73 9.34 5.76 -1.36
N ILE A 74 8.90 4.74 -0.62
CA ILE A 74 9.77 3.63 -0.18
C ILE A 74 10.35 2.90 -1.38
N LEU A 75 9.49 2.45 -2.30
CA LEU A 75 9.91 1.66 -3.47
C LEU A 75 10.74 2.48 -4.45
N LEU A 76 10.47 3.79 -4.59
CA LEU A 76 11.28 4.69 -5.40
C LEU A 76 12.69 4.84 -4.82
N ASN A 77 12.82 5.22 -3.55
CA ASN A 77 14.12 5.44 -2.91
C ASN A 77 14.94 4.15 -2.86
N TYR A 78 14.32 3.03 -2.47
CA TYR A 78 14.95 1.72 -2.45
C TYR A 78 15.36 1.25 -3.86
N GLY A 79 14.45 1.38 -4.83
CA GLY A 79 14.69 0.96 -6.23
C GLY A 79 15.85 1.72 -6.86
N LEU A 80 15.94 3.04 -6.65
CA LEU A 80 17.08 3.84 -7.13
C LEU A 80 18.40 3.44 -6.47
N ALA A 81 18.39 3.22 -5.14
CA ALA A 81 19.59 2.73 -4.45
C ALA A 81 20.04 1.38 -5.02
N GLN A 82 19.13 0.45 -5.26
CA GLN A 82 19.45 -0.86 -5.87
C GLN A 82 19.99 -0.72 -7.30
N GLN A 83 19.32 0.07 -8.13
CA GLN A 83 19.66 0.27 -9.55
C GLN A 83 21.07 0.82 -9.75
N TYR A 84 21.50 1.72 -8.88
CA TYR A 84 22.82 2.34 -8.96
C TYR A 84 23.86 1.77 -7.99
N GLY A 85 23.62 0.57 -7.42
CA GLY A 85 24.54 -0.08 -6.48
C GLY A 85 24.80 0.75 -5.21
N GLY A 86 23.82 1.55 -4.83
CA GLY A 86 23.89 2.51 -3.75
C GLY A 86 23.42 1.96 -2.40
N GLN A 87 22.88 2.85 -1.57
CA GLN A 87 22.45 2.55 -0.21
C GLN A 87 21.10 3.20 0.08
N PHE A 88 20.22 2.46 0.76
CA PHE A 88 18.92 2.93 1.23
C PHE A 88 18.92 2.97 2.76
N ASN A 89 18.56 4.12 3.34
CA ASN A 89 18.45 4.33 4.78
C ASN A 89 16.99 4.46 5.20
N LEU A 90 16.66 3.99 6.40
CA LEU A 90 15.40 4.29 7.07
C LEU A 90 15.70 5.23 8.24
N ARG A 91 15.15 6.45 8.20
CA ARG A 91 15.32 7.44 9.28
C ARG A 91 13.97 7.83 9.85
N PHE A 92 13.79 7.64 11.13
CA PHE A 92 12.64 8.19 11.83
C PHE A 92 12.84 9.67 12.10
N ASP A 93 12.01 10.51 11.49
CA ASP A 93 11.97 11.94 11.79
C ASP A 93 11.16 12.15 13.08
N ASP A 94 11.82 11.96 14.20
CA ASP A 94 11.29 12.09 15.55
C ASP A 94 11.67 13.43 16.20
N THR A 95 11.58 14.52 15.43
CA THR A 95 11.86 15.88 15.90
C THR A 95 10.69 16.51 16.69
N ASN A 96 9.50 15.92 16.63
CA ASN A 96 8.30 16.46 17.25
C ASN A 96 7.77 15.57 18.38
N PRO A 97 8.09 15.84 19.66
CA PRO A 97 7.77 14.98 20.80
C PRO A 97 6.26 14.82 21.07
N THR A 98 5.40 15.61 20.42
CA THR A 98 3.96 15.62 20.75
C THR A 98 3.15 14.47 20.17
N LYS A 99 3.67 13.73 19.20
CA LYS A 99 2.88 12.79 18.38
C LYS A 99 3.51 11.41 18.20
N GLU A 100 4.71 11.21 18.68
CA GLU A 100 5.54 10.05 18.39
C GLU A 100 5.28 8.91 19.38
N LYS A 101 5.22 7.66 18.87
CA LYS A 101 5.00 6.47 19.69
C LYS A 101 5.80 5.29 19.16
N THR A 102 6.32 4.47 20.05
CA THR A 102 7.07 3.24 19.75
C THR A 102 6.27 2.26 18.88
N GLU A 103 4.96 2.15 19.11
CA GLU A 103 4.03 1.33 18.30
C GLU A 103 4.15 1.65 16.79
N PHE A 104 4.26 2.93 16.45
CA PHE A 104 4.38 3.33 15.04
C PHE A 104 5.76 3.02 14.46
N VAL A 105 6.81 3.10 15.27
CA VAL A 105 8.17 2.69 14.86
C VAL A 105 8.17 1.21 14.46
N GLU A 106 7.62 0.33 15.29
CA GLU A 106 7.55 -1.11 15.02
C GLU A 106 6.70 -1.43 13.78
N SER A 107 5.56 -0.77 13.63
CA SER A 107 4.69 -0.92 12.45
C SER A 107 5.39 -0.48 11.16
N ILE A 108 6.09 0.66 11.19
CA ILE A 108 6.82 1.19 10.03
C ILE A 108 7.95 0.25 9.62
N LEU A 109 8.73 -0.27 10.58
CA LEU A 109 9.78 -1.26 10.33
C LEU A 109 9.23 -2.51 9.65
N ALA A 110 8.11 -3.03 10.16
CA ALA A 110 7.44 -4.21 9.60
C ALA A 110 6.94 -3.94 8.18
N ASP A 111 6.34 -2.77 7.92
CA ASP A 111 5.76 -2.40 6.64
C ASP A 111 6.85 -2.21 5.56
N VAL A 112 7.97 -1.54 5.88
CA VAL A 112 9.10 -1.34 4.95
C VAL A 112 9.73 -2.68 4.57
N LYS A 113 9.95 -3.56 5.56
CA LYS A 113 10.45 -4.93 5.32
C LYS A 113 9.49 -5.76 4.48
N TRP A 114 8.19 -5.69 4.77
CA TRP A 114 7.17 -6.41 4.01
C TRP A 114 7.11 -5.97 2.55
N LEU A 115 7.31 -4.69 2.25
CA LEU A 115 7.42 -4.19 0.87
C LEU A 115 8.69 -4.67 0.14
N GLY A 116 9.60 -5.36 0.84
CA GLY A 116 10.86 -5.87 0.29
C GLY A 116 11.97 -4.82 0.23
N ALA A 117 11.81 -3.67 0.88
CA ALA A 117 12.84 -2.66 0.95
C ALA A 117 13.81 -2.96 2.10
N ASP A 118 15.02 -3.41 1.73
CA ASP A 118 16.07 -3.75 2.68
C ASP A 118 16.93 -2.53 3.04
N PHE A 119 16.90 -2.19 4.31
CA PHE A 119 17.73 -1.12 4.89
C PHE A 119 18.88 -1.68 5.76
N GLY A 120 19.01 -3.01 5.93
CA GLY A 120 20.02 -3.63 6.81
C GLY A 120 19.96 -3.07 8.22
N ASP A 121 21.13 -2.66 8.74
CA ASP A 121 21.26 -2.03 10.08
C ASP A 121 21.10 -0.50 10.03
N ARG A 122 20.78 0.08 8.87
CA ARG A 122 20.71 1.53 8.66
C ARG A 122 19.35 2.08 9.06
N VAL A 123 19.09 2.01 10.37
CA VAL A 123 17.92 2.61 11.03
C VAL A 123 18.41 3.76 11.89
N PHE A 124 17.96 4.96 11.57
CA PHE A 124 18.39 6.18 12.23
C PHE A 124 17.20 6.89 12.88
N PHE A 125 17.49 7.72 13.86
CA PHE A 125 16.53 8.61 14.51
C PHE A 125 17.07 10.03 14.49
N ALA A 126 16.24 11.00 14.09
CA ALA A 126 16.59 12.41 14.12
C ALA A 126 17.06 12.86 15.51
N SER A 127 16.42 12.34 16.55
CA SER A 127 16.75 12.62 17.96
C SER A 127 18.17 12.17 18.37
N ASN A 128 18.80 11.24 17.65
CA ASN A 128 20.20 10.86 17.89
C ASN A 128 21.17 11.99 17.50
N TYR A 129 20.73 12.96 16.70
CA TYR A 129 21.54 14.06 16.21
C TYR A 129 21.21 15.40 16.89
N PHE A 130 20.42 15.43 17.95
CA PHE A 130 20.02 16.66 18.64
C PHE A 130 21.22 17.47 19.18
N ASP A 131 22.26 16.79 19.66
CA ASP A 131 23.49 17.47 20.08
C ASP A 131 24.19 18.15 18.87
N GLN A 132 24.32 17.47 17.72
CA GLN A 132 24.90 18.04 16.50
C GLN A 132 24.04 19.17 15.92
N MET A 133 22.71 19.05 15.97
CA MET A 133 21.78 20.11 15.54
C MET A 133 21.90 21.34 16.43
N TYR A 134 22.06 21.16 17.74
CA TYR A 134 22.31 22.27 18.68
C TYR A 134 23.62 22.99 18.34
N GLU A 135 24.71 22.26 18.10
CA GLU A 135 26.00 22.86 17.69
C GLU A 135 25.90 23.56 16.32
N ALA A 136 25.12 23.00 15.39
CA ALA A 136 24.84 23.64 14.11
C ALA A 136 24.11 25.00 14.29
N ALA A 137 23.14 25.05 15.20
CA ALA A 137 22.44 26.30 15.55
C ALA A 137 23.40 27.33 16.17
N ILE A 138 24.27 26.91 17.10
CA ILE A 138 25.34 27.75 17.66
C ILE A 138 26.26 28.30 16.54
N LYS A 139 26.61 27.46 15.56
CA LYS A 139 27.44 27.90 14.41
C LYS A 139 26.72 28.98 13.59
N LEU A 140 25.42 28.87 13.36
CA LEU A 140 24.63 29.90 12.66
C LEU A 140 24.57 31.21 13.47
N ILE A 141 24.38 31.14 14.79
CA ILE A 141 24.41 32.34 15.66
C ILE A 141 25.78 33.03 15.56
N LYS A 142 26.88 32.30 15.70
CA LYS A 142 28.23 32.84 15.60
C LYS A 142 28.53 33.48 14.24
N LYS A 143 27.91 33.03 13.18
CA LYS A 143 27.96 33.63 11.84
C LYS A 143 27.03 34.84 11.67
N GLY A 144 26.24 35.19 12.68
CA GLY A 144 25.19 36.23 12.57
C GLY A 144 24.02 35.83 11.64
N LYS A 145 23.81 34.53 11.45
CA LYS A 145 22.78 33.93 10.56
C LYS A 145 21.58 33.35 11.31
N ALA A 146 21.55 33.49 12.63
CA ALA A 146 20.39 33.16 13.47
C ALA A 146 20.32 34.09 14.66
N TYR A 147 19.09 34.30 15.17
CA TYR A 147 18.83 35.16 16.34
C TYR A 147 17.64 34.62 17.15
N VAL A 148 17.69 34.86 18.46
CA VAL A 148 16.57 34.57 19.39
C VAL A 148 15.51 35.65 19.27
N CYS A 149 14.27 35.25 19.08
CA CYS A 149 13.12 36.11 18.88
C CYS A 149 12.09 35.87 19.99
N ASP A 150 11.60 36.96 20.60
CA ASP A 150 10.64 36.90 21.70
C ASP A 150 9.19 37.16 21.22
N LEU A 151 8.97 37.27 19.90
CA LEU A 151 7.63 37.39 19.35
C LEU A 151 6.86 36.06 19.54
N THR A 152 5.60 36.19 19.87
CA THR A 152 4.66 35.06 19.91
C THR A 152 4.41 34.48 18.51
N ALA A 153 3.82 33.30 18.44
CA ALA A 153 3.50 32.65 17.16
C ALA A 153 2.58 33.51 16.28
N ASP A 154 1.62 34.23 16.87
CA ASP A 154 0.69 35.11 16.15
C ASP A 154 1.41 36.36 15.63
N GLU A 155 2.26 37.00 16.46
CA GLU A 155 3.09 38.11 16.03
C GLU A 155 4.07 37.69 14.91
N ILE A 156 4.71 36.54 15.01
CA ILE A 156 5.59 36.02 13.94
C ILE A 156 4.78 35.84 12.65
N ARG A 157 3.56 35.34 12.72
CA ARG A 157 2.67 35.21 11.56
C ARG A 157 2.33 36.58 10.93
N GLU A 158 2.03 37.56 11.75
CA GLU A 158 1.77 38.95 11.30
C GLU A 158 3.02 39.55 10.65
N TYR A 159 4.18 39.48 11.34
CA TYR A 159 5.43 40.02 10.82
C TYR A 159 5.91 39.35 9.53
N ARG A 160 5.60 38.09 9.36
CA ARG A 160 5.94 37.34 8.14
C ARG A 160 5.23 37.87 6.88
N GLY A 161 4.08 38.51 7.03
CA GLY A 161 3.28 39.05 5.93
C GLY A 161 2.54 37.95 5.16
N THR A 162 2.15 38.25 3.93
CA THR A 162 1.36 37.37 3.05
C THR A 162 2.13 37.04 1.78
N LEU A 163 1.52 36.25 0.88
CA LEU A 163 2.10 35.94 -0.44
C LEU A 163 2.28 37.21 -1.30
N THR A 164 1.44 38.24 -1.09
CA THR A 164 1.44 39.49 -1.85
C THR A 164 2.08 40.66 -1.13
N GLU A 165 2.31 40.54 0.18
CA GLU A 165 2.91 41.58 1.01
C GLU A 165 4.20 41.06 1.64
N PRO A 166 5.31 41.83 1.58
CA PRO A 166 6.56 41.46 2.22
C PRO A 166 6.41 41.44 3.75
N GLY A 167 7.28 40.68 4.41
CA GLY A 167 7.36 40.66 5.87
C GLY A 167 8.08 41.88 6.43
N LYS A 168 7.99 42.03 7.76
CA LYS A 168 8.68 43.07 8.53
C LYS A 168 9.77 42.43 9.40
N ASN A 169 10.88 43.13 9.58
CA ASN A 169 11.92 42.68 10.50
C ASN A 169 11.40 42.61 11.93
N SER A 170 11.76 41.55 12.64
CA SER A 170 11.52 41.48 14.10
C SER A 170 12.34 42.54 14.84
N PRO A 171 11.84 43.15 15.89
CA PRO A 171 12.61 44.07 16.74
C PRO A 171 13.82 43.38 17.40
N TYR A 172 13.85 42.05 17.44
CA TYR A 172 14.92 41.23 18.02
C TYR A 172 15.96 40.77 16.99
N ARG A 173 15.79 41.13 15.73
CA ARG A 173 16.61 40.63 14.61
C ARG A 173 18.07 41.06 14.69
N ASP A 174 18.33 42.18 15.29
CA ASP A 174 19.66 42.78 15.34
C ASP A 174 20.31 42.70 16.74
N ARG A 175 19.88 41.74 17.58
CA ARG A 175 20.59 41.40 18.83
C ARG A 175 22.04 40.97 18.52
N SER A 176 22.96 41.26 19.44
CA SER A 176 24.35 40.87 19.30
C SER A 176 24.54 39.34 19.29
N ILE A 177 25.62 38.88 18.78
CA ILE A 177 25.97 37.45 18.75
C ILE A 177 26.03 36.91 20.19
N GLU A 178 26.63 37.65 21.10
CA GLU A 178 26.81 37.27 22.49
C GLU A 178 25.48 37.14 23.21
N GLU A 179 24.58 38.10 23.01
CA GLU A 179 23.21 38.04 23.58
C GLU A 179 22.44 36.84 23.04
N ASN A 180 22.51 36.58 21.74
CA ASN A 180 21.84 35.42 21.13
C ASN A 180 22.40 34.08 21.64
N LEU A 181 23.71 33.98 21.86
CA LEU A 181 24.33 32.78 22.44
C LEU A 181 23.86 32.54 23.88
N ASP A 182 23.86 33.59 24.72
CA ASP A 182 23.37 33.52 26.11
C ASP A 182 21.92 33.08 26.15
N LEU A 183 21.05 33.76 25.39
CA LEU A 183 19.63 33.43 25.35
C LEU A 183 19.35 32.01 24.85
N PHE A 184 20.07 31.56 23.84
CA PHE A 184 19.84 30.21 23.29
C PHE A 184 20.31 29.10 24.25
N GLU A 185 21.41 29.32 24.98
CA GLU A 185 21.85 28.43 26.06
C GLU A 185 20.82 28.38 27.19
N ARG A 186 20.27 29.52 27.61
CA ARG A 186 19.22 29.61 28.63
C ARG A 186 17.89 29.00 28.18
N MET A 187 17.57 29.04 26.86
CA MET A 187 16.46 28.27 26.30
C MET A 187 16.66 26.79 26.50
N LYS A 188 17.87 26.25 26.20
CA LYS A 188 18.23 24.84 26.41
C LYS A 188 18.16 24.44 27.89
N ASN A 189 18.56 25.33 28.78
CA ASN A 189 18.54 25.11 30.25
C ASN A 189 17.13 25.21 30.86
N GLY A 190 16.11 25.50 30.05
CA GLY A 190 14.73 25.51 30.48
C GLY A 190 14.32 26.76 31.30
N GLU A 191 15.05 27.87 31.21
CA GLU A 191 14.75 29.07 31.95
C GLU A 191 13.52 29.82 31.45
N PHE A 192 13.07 29.59 30.22
CA PHE A 192 11.96 30.29 29.59
C PHE A 192 10.75 29.37 29.39
N PRO A 193 9.52 29.86 29.53
CA PRO A 193 8.32 29.07 29.28
C PRO A 193 8.12 28.76 27.79
N ASP A 194 7.31 27.74 27.52
CA ASP A 194 6.94 27.35 26.17
C ASP A 194 6.30 28.52 25.41
N GLY A 195 6.66 28.69 24.14
CA GLY A 195 6.14 29.74 23.28
C GLY A 195 6.67 31.14 23.53
N SER A 196 7.53 31.37 24.56
CA SER A 196 8.07 32.70 24.89
C SER A 196 9.24 33.13 24.03
N LYS A 197 9.99 32.17 23.51
CA LYS A 197 11.15 32.42 22.66
C LYS A 197 11.31 31.32 21.62
N VAL A 198 11.81 31.71 20.44
CA VAL A 198 12.21 30.81 19.35
C VAL A 198 13.56 31.25 18.80
N LEU A 199 14.31 30.31 18.20
CA LEU A 199 15.46 30.67 17.36
C LEU A 199 15.00 30.77 15.91
N ARG A 200 15.32 31.88 15.25
CA ARG A 200 14.99 32.12 13.83
C ARG A 200 16.26 32.24 13.00
N ALA A 201 16.23 31.69 11.79
CA ALA A 201 17.24 31.96 10.79
C ALA A 201 17.13 33.44 10.34
N LYS A 202 18.27 34.10 10.09
CA LYS A 202 18.34 35.47 9.60
C LYS A 202 18.61 35.44 8.10
N ILE A 203 17.56 35.53 7.29
CA ILE A 203 17.63 35.40 5.82
C ILE A 203 17.11 36.67 5.15
N ASP A 204 15.84 36.72 4.74
CA ASP A 204 15.26 37.86 4.04
C ASP A 204 13.75 37.94 4.26
N MET A 205 13.31 38.95 5.02
CA MET A 205 11.89 39.18 5.31
C MET A 205 11.08 39.69 4.10
N ALA A 206 11.76 40.12 3.03
CA ALA A 206 11.10 40.54 1.77
C ALA A 206 11.06 39.42 0.71
N SER A 207 11.57 38.21 1.01
CA SER A 207 11.58 37.10 0.06
C SER A 207 10.18 36.81 -0.48
N PRO A 208 9.99 36.55 -1.77
CA PRO A 208 8.73 36.07 -2.33
C PRO A 208 8.37 34.66 -1.78
N ASN A 209 9.33 33.87 -1.39
CA ASN A 209 9.11 32.60 -0.71
C ASN A 209 8.97 32.81 0.80
N ILE A 210 7.76 32.55 1.32
CA ILE A 210 7.44 32.72 2.75
C ILE A 210 8.37 31.88 3.65
N ASN A 211 8.80 30.70 3.20
CA ASN A 211 9.70 29.83 3.97
C ASN A 211 11.10 30.43 4.18
N MET A 212 11.47 31.46 3.39
CA MET A 212 12.74 32.19 3.51
C MET A 212 12.64 33.45 4.37
N ARG A 213 11.45 33.80 4.89
CA ARG A 213 11.22 34.98 5.71
C ARG A 213 11.56 34.73 7.18
N ASP A 214 12.82 34.67 7.51
CA ASP A 214 13.36 34.37 8.85
C ASP A 214 12.60 33.23 9.54
N PRO A 215 12.65 31.99 9.00
CA PRO A 215 11.91 30.87 9.54
C PRO A 215 12.36 30.49 10.94
N ILE A 216 11.45 29.92 11.73
CA ILE A 216 11.78 29.32 13.03
C ILE A 216 12.58 28.06 12.80
N ILE A 217 13.74 27.93 13.47
CA ILE A 217 14.60 26.73 13.40
C ILE A 217 14.65 25.96 14.72
N TYR A 218 14.36 26.60 15.87
CA TYR A 218 14.18 25.96 17.18
C TYR A 218 12.99 26.55 17.94
N ARG A 219 12.31 25.72 18.71
CA ARG A 219 11.24 26.10 19.63
C ARG A 219 11.42 25.48 21.00
N ILE A 220 10.83 26.11 22.04
CA ILE A 220 10.74 25.54 23.39
C ILE A 220 9.50 24.66 23.46
N ALA A 221 9.65 23.43 23.94
CA ALA A 221 8.57 22.49 24.21
C ALA A 221 8.99 21.55 25.37
N ARG A 222 8.32 21.66 26.53
CA ARG A 222 8.57 20.81 27.68
C ARG A 222 7.72 19.55 27.60
N MET A 223 8.24 18.53 26.93
CA MET A 223 7.57 17.26 26.72
C MET A 223 8.56 16.12 26.83
N ASN A 224 8.10 15.00 27.37
CA ASN A 224 8.88 13.75 27.35
C ASN A 224 8.95 13.22 25.91
N HIS A 225 10.16 13.02 25.43
CA HIS A 225 10.43 12.50 24.09
C HIS A 225 10.61 10.98 24.13
N HIS A 226 10.02 10.23 23.20
CA HIS A 226 10.00 8.77 23.21
C HIS A 226 11.40 8.14 23.24
N ASN A 227 12.42 8.80 22.68
CA ASN A 227 13.80 8.29 22.60
C ASN A 227 14.76 9.00 23.57
N THR A 228 14.63 10.31 23.78
CA THR A 228 15.57 11.11 24.61
C THR A 228 15.02 11.46 26.00
N GLY A 229 13.78 11.08 26.31
CA GLY A 229 13.14 11.41 27.59
C GLY A 229 13.04 12.92 27.84
N ASP A 230 13.44 13.37 29.02
CA ASP A 230 13.37 14.77 29.46
C ASP A 230 14.71 15.52 29.25
N LYS A 231 15.65 14.95 28.47
CA LYS A 231 16.97 15.56 28.23
C LYS A 231 16.88 16.94 27.56
N TRP A 232 15.87 17.13 26.70
CA TRP A 232 15.70 18.33 25.89
C TRP A 232 14.38 19.01 26.21
N CYS A 233 14.39 20.36 26.22
CA CYS A 233 13.20 21.21 26.28
C CYS A 233 13.15 22.19 25.10
N ILE A 234 14.14 22.14 24.20
CA ILE A 234 14.13 22.83 22.91
C ILE A 234 14.26 21.78 21.80
N TYR A 235 13.53 21.98 20.72
CA TYR A 235 13.49 21.03 19.61
C TYR A 235 13.68 21.76 18.28
N PRO A 236 14.49 21.17 17.36
CA PRO A 236 14.66 21.73 16.02
C PRO A 236 13.37 21.61 15.22
N MET A 237 13.15 22.55 14.31
CA MET A 237 12.07 22.45 13.33
C MET A 237 12.52 21.59 12.15
N TYR A 238 11.56 20.92 11.51
CA TYR A 238 11.77 20.01 10.39
C TYR A 238 12.73 20.58 9.32
N ASP A 239 12.47 21.80 8.84
CA ASP A 239 13.26 22.40 7.75
C ASP A 239 14.74 22.69 8.13
N PHE A 240 15.05 22.75 9.42
CA PHE A 240 16.42 22.86 9.91
C PHE A 240 17.06 21.49 10.16
N ALA A 241 16.32 20.55 10.74
CA ALA A 241 16.81 19.22 11.09
C ALA A 241 17.11 18.38 9.83
N HIS A 242 16.19 18.32 8.90
CA HIS A 242 16.21 17.48 7.72
C HIS A 242 17.49 17.59 6.86
N PRO A 243 17.97 18.78 6.44
CA PRO A 243 19.23 18.90 5.70
C PRO A 243 20.47 18.50 6.51
N ILE A 244 20.44 18.68 7.84
CA ILE A 244 21.54 18.29 8.73
C ILE A 244 21.62 16.76 8.84
N GLU A 245 20.47 16.11 9.04
CA GLU A 245 20.37 14.64 9.07
C GLU A 245 20.86 14.02 7.77
N ASP A 246 20.41 14.55 6.63
CA ASP A 246 20.83 14.08 5.31
C ASP A 246 22.34 14.20 5.15
N ALA A 247 22.94 15.30 5.61
CA ALA A 247 24.39 15.51 5.55
C ALA A 247 25.17 14.55 6.47
N ILE A 248 24.69 14.33 7.71
CA ILE A 248 25.32 13.43 8.68
C ILE A 248 25.29 11.98 8.20
N GLU A 249 24.19 11.55 7.60
CA GLU A 249 23.97 10.19 7.10
C GLU A 249 24.58 9.95 5.71
N GLY A 250 25.18 10.97 5.09
CA GLY A 250 25.77 10.90 3.75
C GLY A 250 24.71 10.69 2.65
N VAL A 251 23.47 11.12 2.87
CA VAL A 251 22.41 11.09 1.86
C VAL A 251 22.79 12.02 0.71
N THR A 252 22.82 11.49 -0.51
CA THR A 252 23.19 12.25 -1.70
C THR A 252 21.98 12.80 -2.46
N HIS A 253 20.93 12.00 -2.55
CA HIS A 253 19.68 12.35 -3.22
C HIS A 253 18.51 12.25 -2.23
N SER A 254 18.10 13.41 -1.76
CA SER A 254 17.03 13.62 -0.78
C SER A 254 15.70 13.71 -1.51
N ILE A 255 15.08 12.56 -1.80
CA ILE A 255 13.89 12.47 -2.64
C ILE A 255 12.64 12.58 -1.77
N CYS A 256 11.76 13.54 -2.06
CA CYS A 256 10.53 13.83 -1.32
C CYS A 256 9.36 14.19 -2.25
N THR A 257 8.18 14.49 -1.68
CA THR A 257 7.01 14.87 -2.47
C THR A 257 6.98 16.37 -2.77
N LEU A 258 6.23 16.77 -3.82
CA LEU A 258 6.12 18.16 -4.30
C LEU A 258 5.66 19.16 -3.25
N GLU A 259 5.06 18.72 -2.15
CA GLU A 259 4.69 19.61 -1.05
C GLU A 259 5.88 20.29 -0.37
N PHE A 260 7.10 19.79 -0.60
CA PHE A 260 8.35 20.35 -0.09
C PHE A 260 9.12 21.18 -1.14
N GLU A 261 8.57 21.41 -2.33
CA GLU A 261 9.27 22.17 -3.39
C GLU A 261 9.59 23.60 -2.94
N ASP A 262 8.65 24.28 -2.26
CA ASP A 262 8.86 25.63 -1.72
C ASP A 262 9.79 25.64 -0.49
N HIS A 263 10.07 24.50 0.13
CA HIS A 263 11.01 24.35 1.24
C HIS A 263 12.45 24.13 0.77
N ARG A 264 12.68 23.69 -0.48
CA ARG A 264 14.03 23.42 -1.01
C ARG A 264 15.00 24.60 -0.91
N PRO A 265 14.62 25.89 -1.15
CA PRO A 265 15.55 27.00 -0.96
C PRO A 265 16.07 27.11 0.47
N LEU A 266 15.25 26.79 1.48
CA LEU A 266 15.70 26.74 2.87
C LEU A 266 16.61 25.56 3.15
N TYR A 267 16.31 24.38 2.58
CA TYR A 267 17.18 23.22 2.64
C TYR A 267 18.58 23.54 2.09
N ASP A 268 18.65 24.12 0.90
CA ASP A 268 19.91 24.52 0.25
C ASP A 268 20.67 25.58 1.06
N TRP A 269 19.92 26.53 1.68
CA TRP A 269 20.52 27.55 2.53
C TRP A 269 21.18 26.93 3.78
N VAL A 270 20.53 25.98 4.45
CA VAL A 270 21.09 25.29 5.63
C VAL A 270 22.34 24.50 5.22
N VAL A 271 22.29 23.72 4.13
CA VAL A 271 23.43 22.96 3.61
C VAL A 271 24.63 23.88 3.33
N MET A 272 24.39 25.03 2.70
CA MET A 272 25.43 26.01 2.36
C MET A 272 26.02 26.68 3.61
N GLU A 273 25.15 27.21 4.51
CA GLU A 273 25.60 27.98 5.68
C GLU A 273 26.32 27.10 6.71
N LEU A 274 25.98 25.81 6.80
CA LEU A 274 26.67 24.88 7.68
C LEU A 274 27.93 24.27 7.05
N GLY A 275 28.15 24.49 5.75
CA GLY A 275 29.36 24.03 5.05
C GLY A 275 29.32 22.58 4.61
N TYR A 276 28.10 22.00 4.46
CA TYR A 276 27.94 20.63 3.95
C TYR A 276 28.07 20.54 2.42
N LYS A 277 28.18 21.68 1.73
CA LYS A 277 28.33 21.74 0.27
C LYS A 277 29.55 20.99 -0.25
N ASP A 278 30.64 20.96 0.53
CA ASP A 278 31.91 20.33 0.15
C ASP A 278 32.16 19.04 0.95
N SER A 279 31.10 18.30 1.30
CA SER A 279 31.20 17.03 2.00
C SER A 279 31.88 15.97 1.12
N PRO A 280 32.81 15.15 1.67
CA PRO A 280 33.40 14.02 0.94
C PRO A 280 32.39 13.00 0.42
N GLU A 281 31.24 12.87 1.09
CA GLU A 281 30.13 11.98 0.73
C GLU A 281 29.29 12.56 -0.40
N GLY A 282 29.51 13.81 -0.77
CA GLY A 282 28.71 14.59 -1.72
C GLY A 282 27.76 15.56 -1.02
N THR A 283 27.35 16.60 -1.74
CA THR A 283 26.38 17.57 -1.24
C THR A 283 24.97 16.95 -1.29
N PRO A 284 24.26 16.87 -0.17
CA PRO A 284 22.86 16.41 -0.19
C PRO A 284 21.99 17.34 -1.04
N LYS A 285 21.13 16.77 -1.88
CA LYS A 285 20.33 17.49 -2.86
C LYS A 285 18.87 17.06 -2.79
N GLN A 286 17.99 18.00 -2.48
CA GLN A 286 16.55 17.74 -2.44
C GLN A 286 15.95 17.68 -3.86
N ILE A 287 15.14 16.65 -4.11
CA ILE A 287 14.46 16.41 -5.39
C ILE A 287 13.02 16.01 -5.11
N GLU A 288 12.05 16.66 -5.77
CA GLU A 288 10.64 16.45 -5.52
C GLU A 288 9.97 15.71 -6.67
N PHE A 289 8.99 14.84 -6.31
CA PHE A 289 8.13 14.12 -7.25
C PHE A 289 6.65 14.19 -6.83
N ALA A 290 5.75 13.92 -7.79
CA ALA A 290 4.32 13.98 -7.54
C ALA A 290 3.83 12.87 -6.60
N LYS A 291 3.06 13.27 -5.60
CA LYS A 291 2.35 12.40 -4.67
C LYS A 291 1.41 11.44 -5.39
N LEU A 292 1.20 10.25 -4.85
CA LEU A 292 0.17 9.34 -5.32
C LEU A 292 -1.20 9.75 -4.76
N TYR A 293 -2.12 10.06 -5.64
CA TYR A 293 -3.53 10.21 -5.33
C TYR A 293 -4.31 9.05 -5.92
N LEU A 294 -5.10 8.38 -5.09
CA LEU A 294 -6.01 7.32 -5.52
C LEU A 294 -7.46 7.78 -5.41
N THR A 295 -8.27 7.37 -6.39
CA THR A 295 -9.72 7.57 -6.32
C THR A 295 -10.32 6.73 -5.19
N ASN A 296 -11.39 7.22 -4.60
CA ASN A 296 -12.28 6.49 -3.68
C ASN A 296 -11.61 5.87 -2.44
N VAL A 297 -10.44 6.35 -2.04
CA VAL A 297 -9.73 5.88 -0.83
C VAL A 297 -9.60 6.97 0.23
N ILE A 298 -9.46 6.54 1.48
CA ILE A 298 -9.25 7.41 2.63
C ILE A 298 -7.80 7.27 3.09
N THR A 299 -7.02 8.36 3.01
CA THR A 299 -5.63 8.42 3.47
C THR A 299 -5.43 9.42 4.61
N GLY A 300 -6.40 10.31 4.82
CA GLY A 300 -6.31 11.36 5.84
C GLY A 300 -6.46 10.80 7.25
N LYS A 301 -5.42 10.94 8.08
CA LYS A 301 -5.38 10.43 9.47
C LYS A 301 -6.61 10.82 10.30
N ARG A 302 -7.10 12.06 10.14
CA ARG A 302 -8.28 12.56 10.86
C ARG A 302 -9.53 11.72 10.56
N TYR A 303 -9.73 11.37 9.30
CA TYR A 303 -10.89 10.55 8.89
C TYR A 303 -10.77 9.12 9.38
N ILE A 304 -9.56 8.51 9.23
CA ILE A 304 -9.33 7.13 9.67
C ILE A 304 -9.51 7.01 11.18
N LYS A 305 -8.93 7.97 11.96
CA LYS A 305 -9.10 8.02 13.41
C LYS A 305 -10.58 8.05 13.80
N LYS A 306 -11.37 8.90 13.12
CA LYS A 306 -12.81 9.01 13.37
C LYS A 306 -13.54 7.68 13.04
N LEU A 307 -13.22 7.03 11.93
CA LEU A 307 -13.81 5.72 11.58
C LEU A 307 -13.53 4.64 12.63
N VAL A 308 -12.33 4.65 13.22
CA VAL A 308 -11.97 3.73 14.31
C VAL A 308 -12.71 4.08 15.60
N GLU A 309 -12.76 5.37 15.98
CA GLU A 309 -13.44 5.86 17.19
C GLU A 309 -14.96 5.62 17.13
N ASP A 310 -15.56 5.76 15.96
CA ASP A 310 -16.99 5.52 15.71
C ASP A 310 -17.31 4.00 15.55
N GLY A 311 -16.31 3.11 15.60
CA GLY A 311 -16.48 1.67 15.45
C GLY A 311 -16.92 1.22 14.04
N ILE A 312 -16.72 2.05 13.02
CA ILE A 312 -17.05 1.74 11.62
C ILE A 312 -16.02 0.77 11.04
N VAL A 313 -14.77 0.89 11.47
CA VAL A 313 -13.67 -0.03 11.14
C VAL A 313 -13.03 -0.55 12.42
N ASP A 314 -12.48 -1.79 12.38
CA ASP A 314 -11.94 -2.49 13.55
C ASP A 314 -10.57 -1.94 14.03
N GLY A 315 -9.94 -1.10 13.24
CA GLY A 315 -8.63 -0.54 13.53
C GLY A 315 -7.95 0.00 12.27
N TRP A 316 -6.69 0.38 12.41
CA TRP A 316 -5.88 0.89 11.30
C TRP A 316 -5.49 -0.20 10.27
N ASP A 317 -5.62 -1.46 10.66
CA ASP A 317 -5.39 -2.66 9.86
C ASP A 317 -6.67 -3.22 9.23
N ASP A 318 -7.81 -2.53 9.33
CA ASP A 318 -9.08 -2.97 8.72
C ASP A 318 -8.91 -3.10 7.20
N PRO A 319 -9.24 -4.26 6.61
CA PRO A 319 -9.07 -4.53 5.18
C PRO A 319 -9.77 -3.57 4.21
N ARG A 320 -10.66 -2.69 4.67
CA ARG A 320 -11.30 -1.63 3.89
C ARG A 320 -10.43 -0.37 3.74
N LEU A 321 -9.35 -0.26 4.52
CA LEU A 321 -8.43 0.86 4.49
C LEU A 321 -7.26 0.60 3.51
N VAL A 322 -6.47 1.63 3.25
CA VAL A 322 -5.28 1.57 2.39
C VAL A 322 -3.98 1.83 3.15
N SER A 323 -3.98 1.62 4.48
CA SER A 323 -2.74 1.47 5.23
C SER A 323 -2.00 0.23 4.72
N ILE A 324 -0.69 0.19 4.82
CA ILE A 324 0.09 -0.98 4.39
C ILE A 324 -0.29 -2.21 5.23
N ALA A 325 -0.52 -2.02 6.52
CA ALA A 325 -1.00 -3.07 7.41
C ALA A 325 -2.38 -3.62 6.96
N ALA A 326 -3.32 -2.75 6.56
CA ALA A 326 -4.62 -3.15 6.05
C ALA A 326 -4.53 -3.90 4.71
N LEU A 327 -3.73 -3.40 3.77
CA LEU A 327 -3.51 -4.05 2.48
C LEU A 327 -2.88 -5.45 2.67
N ARG A 328 -1.90 -5.58 3.57
CA ARG A 328 -1.29 -6.86 3.94
C ARG A 328 -2.31 -7.82 4.54
N ARG A 329 -3.12 -7.37 5.52
CA ARG A 329 -4.17 -8.18 6.14
C ARG A 329 -5.25 -8.60 5.15
N ARG A 330 -5.56 -7.74 4.17
CA ARG A 330 -6.48 -8.06 3.07
C ARG A 330 -5.91 -9.06 2.08
N GLY A 331 -4.59 -9.29 2.07
CA GLY A 331 -3.91 -10.25 1.20
C GLY A 331 -3.32 -9.65 -0.08
N PHE A 332 -3.14 -8.34 -0.15
CA PHE A 332 -2.38 -7.70 -1.23
C PHE A 332 -0.91 -8.12 -1.12
N THR A 333 -0.25 -8.28 -2.25
CA THR A 333 1.14 -8.74 -2.31
C THR A 333 2.12 -7.59 -2.56
N PRO A 334 3.34 -7.66 -2.02
CA PRO A 334 4.39 -6.69 -2.33
C PRO A 334 4.71 -6.59 -3.82
N SER A 335 4.71 -7.71 -4.55
CA SER A 335 4.90 -7.78 -6.01
C SER A 335 3.84 -7.01 -6.77
N ALA A 336 2.57 -7.15 -6.41
CA ALA A 336 1.47 -6.41 -7.02
C ALA A 336 1.58 -4.90 -6.75
N ILE A 337 1.94 -4.49 -5.52
CA ILE A 337 2.15 -3.08 -5.17
C ILE A 337 3.32 -2.51 -5.95
N LYS A 338 4.44 -3.24 -6.06
CA LYS A 338 5.61 -2.83 -6.85
C LYS A 338 5.23 -2.63 -8.32
N LYS A 339 4.55 -3.61 -8.94
CA LYS A 339 4.05 -3.52 -10.31
C LYS A 339 3.13 -2.32 -10.50
N PHE A 340 2.23 -2.06 -9.56
CA PHE A 340 1.36 -0.90 -9.58
C PHE A 340 2.16 0.41 -9.57
N MET A 341 3.20 0.55 -8.71
CA MET A 341 4.03 1.74 -8.67
C MET A 341 4.85 1.95 -9.96
N GLU A 342 5.31 0.87 -10.59
CA GLU A 342 5.97 0.91 -11.90
C GLU A 342 5.02 1.44 -12.99
N LEU A 343 3.76 0.99 -13.00
CA LEU A 343 2.75 1.45 -13.96
C LEU A 343 2.34 2.92 -13.72
N VAL A 344 2.26 3.37 -12.47
CA VAL A 344 1.99 4.77 -12.11
C VAL A 344 3.13 5.68 -12.57
N GLY A 345 4.37 5.18 -12.49
CA GLY A 345 5.56 5.92 -12.90
C GLY A 345 5.90 7.11 -11.99
N ILE A 346 6.95 7.83 -12.38
CA ILE A 346 7.50 8.98 -11.64
C ILE A 346 7.40 10.23 -12.51
N SER A 347 6.72 11.26 -12.01
CA SER A 347 6.58 12.55 -12.68
C SER A 347 6.49 13.70 -11.66
N LYS A 348 6.59 14.95 -12.14
CA LYS A 348 6.28 16.15 -11.35
C LYS A 348 4.82 16.60 -11.49
N SER A 349 4.05 16.00 -12.41
CA SER A 349 2.64 16.32 -12.59
C SER A 349 1.77 15.52 -11.62
N GLN A 350 0.97 16.20 -10.83
CA GLN A 350 -0.01 15.55 -9.97
C GLN A 350 -1.13 14.94 -10.83
N SER A 351 -1.43 13.68 -10.59
CA SER A 351 -2.53 12.96 -11.23
C SER A 351 -3.23 12.05 -10.22
N SER A 352 -4.52 11.85 -10.42
CA SER A 352 -5.28 10.84 -9.67
C SER A 352 -5.28 9.54 -10.45
N VAL A 353 -4.98 8.44 -9.77
CA VAL A 353 -4.94 7.08 -10.33
C VAL A 353 -6.16 6.32 -9.83
N ASP A 354 -6.79 5.56 -10.71
CA ASP A 354 -7.92 4.72 -10.34
C ASP A 354 -7.47 3.57 -9.42
N TYR A 355 -8.14 3.40 -8.28
CA TYR A 355 -7.89 2.30 -7.35
C TYR A 355 -8.05 0.93 -8.02
N ALA A 356 -8.94 0.81 -9.00
CA ALA A 356 -9.14 -0.42 -9.77
C ALA A 356 -7.86 -0.89 -10.52
N MET A 357 -6.92 0.03 -10.80
CA MET A 357 -5.62 -0.31 -11.38
C MET A 357 -4.73 -1.08 -10.37
N LEU A 358 -4.76 -0.70 -9.08
CA LEU A 358 -4.07 -1.46 -8.04
C LEU A 358 -4.67 -2.85 -7.90
N GLU A 359 -6.01 -2.96 -7.85
CA GLU A 359 -6.70 -4.25 -7.80
C GLU A 359 -6.40 -5.13 -9.04
N TYR A 360 -6.25 -4.50 -10.22
CA TYR A 360 -5.83 -5.23 -11.43
C TYR A 360 -4.44 -5.86 -11.24
N CYS A 361 -3.47 -5.12 -10.70
CA CYS A 361 -2.13 -5.65 -10.43
C CYS A 361 -2.16 -6.83 -9.44
N VAL A 362 -3.03 -6.75 -8.43
CA VAL A 362 -3.23 -7.84 -7.47
C VAL A 362 -3.83 -9.09 -8.13
N ARG A 363 -4.85 -8.92 -8.99
CA ARG A 363 -5.43 -10.06 -9.73
C ARG A 363 -4.40 -10.73 -10.63
N ASP A 364 -3.60 -9.93 -11.32
CA ASP A 364 -2.59 -10.43 -12.26
C ASP A 364 -1.48 -11.21 -11.55
N ASP A 365 -1.06 -10.77 -10.38
CA ASP A 365 -0.10 -11.46 -9.53
C ASP A 365 -0.69 -12.77 -8.96
N LEU A 366 -1.86 -12.69 -8.34
CA LEU A 366 -2.51 -13.84 -7.70
C LEU A 366 -2.97 -14.90 -8.70
N LYS A 367 -3.24 -14.53 -9.94
CA LYS A 367 -3.59 -15.47 -11.01
C LYS A 367 -2.51 -16.55 -11.20
N LEU A 368 -1.24 -16.20 -11.02
CA LEU A 368 -0.10 -17.10 -11.18
C LEU A 368 0.37 -17.72 -9.86
N THR A 369 0.15 -17.04 -8.73
CA THR A 369 0.74 -17.43 -7.44
C THR A 369 -0.23 -18.14 -6.50
N ALA A 370 -1.55 -17.91 -6.63
CA ALA A 370 -2.55 -18.48 -5.74
C ALA A 370 -3.00 -19.88 -6.17
N LYS A 371 -3.12 -20.79 -5.20
CA LYS A 371 -3.79 -22.08 -5.39
C LYS A 371 -5.28 -21.85 -5.64
N ARG A 372 -5.87 -22.63 -6.55
CA ARG A 372 -7.29 -22.53 -6.94
C ARG A 372 -8.08 -23.67 -6.31
N TYR A 373 -8.78 -23.38 -5.24
CA TYR A 373 -9.54 -24.34 -4.47
C TYR A 373 -11.04 -24.11 -4.60
N MET A 374 -11.84 -25.16 -4.35
CA MET A 374 -13.29 -25.06 -4.36
C MET A 374 -13.79 -24.62 -2.99
N ALA A 375 -14.58 -23.56 -2.99
CA ALA A 375 -15.22 -23.01 -1.81
C ALA A 375 -16.62 -22.53 -2.19
N VAL A 376 -17.62 -22.89 -1.43
CA VAL A 376 -19.02 -22.53 -1.60
C VAL A 376 -19.39 -21.51 -0.54
N VAL A 377 -19.66 -20.28 -0.96
CA VAL A 377 -19.88 -19.14 -0.07
C VAL A 377 -21.35 -19.03 0.39
N ASP A 378 -22.29 -19.41 -0.47
CA ASP A 378 -23.71 -19.48 -0.14
C ASP A 378 -24.24 -20.90 -0.44
N PRO A 379 -24.05 -21.86 0.48
CA PRO A 379 -24.26 -23.26 0.19
C PRO A 379 -25.73 -23.67 0.09
N VAL A 380 -26.00 -24.51 -0.91
CA VAL A 380 -27.19 -25.34 -0.98
C VAL A 380 -26.76 -26.81 -1.15
N LYS A 381 -27.47 -27.74 -0.52
CA LYS A 381 -27.15 -29.16 -0.59
C LYS A 381 -27.50 -29.73 -1.97
N LEU A 382 -26.62 -30.54 -2.53
CA LEU A 382 -26.86 -31.34 -3.73
C LEU A 382 -26.74 -32.81 -3.39
N VAL A 383 -27.74 -33.62 -3.74
CA VAL A 383 -27.74 -35.07 -3.55
C VAL A 383 -27.66 -35.74 -4.92
N ILE A 384 -26.74 -36.67 -5.08
CA ILE A 384 -26.65 -37.51 -6.27
C ILE A 384 -27.35 -38.82 -6.02
N ASP A 385 -28.63 -38.92 -6.43
CA ASP A 385 -29.54 -39.99 -6.04
C ASP A 385 -29.06 -41.40 -6.42
N ASN A 386 -28.42 -41.53 -7.57
CA ASN A 386 -27.87 -42.78 -8.08
C ASN A 386 -26.38 -43.03 -7.73
N TYR A 387 -25.77 -42.22 -6.86
CA TYR A 387 -24.43 -42.47 -6.34
C TYR A 387 -24.50 -43.38 -5.09
N PRO A 388 -23.60 -44.39 -4.94
CA PRO A 388 -23.61 -45.26 -3.78
C PRO A 388 -23.41 -44.52 -2.45
N GLU A 389 -24.18 -44.92 -1.41
CA GLU A 389 -24.25 -44.20 -0.11
C GLU A 389 -22.89 -44.06 0.58
N ASP A 390 -22.14 -45.17 0.66
CA ASP A 390 -20.87 -45.24 1.42
C ASP A 390 -19.64 -45.06 0.51
N GLN A 391 -19.83 -44.62 -0.72
CA GLN A 391 -18.68 -44.47 -1.65
C GLN A 391 -18.12 -43.06 -1.60
N VAL A 392 -16.80 -42.96 -1.33
CA VAL A 392 -16.00 -41.76 -1.51
C VAL A 392 -14.89 -42.07 -2.49
N GLU A 393 -14.81 -41.31 -3.56
CA GLU A 393 -13.68 -41.37 -4.48
C GLU A 393 -12.83 -40.09 -4.40
N TYR A 394 -11.55 -40.21 -4.76
CA TYR A 394 -10.62 -39.08 -4.74
C TYR A 394 -10.22 -38.72 -6.17
N LEU A 395 -10.51 -37.50 -6.54
CA LEU A 395 -10.22 -36.93 -7.86
C LEU A 395 -8.92 -36.14 -7.81
N ASP A 396 -8.08 -36.33 -8.84
CA ASP A 396 -6.87 -35.52 -9.00
C ASP A 396 -7.23 -34.16 -9.58
N VAL A 397 -6.84 -33.10 -8.87
CA VAL A 397 -7.14 -31.71 -9.26
C VAL A 397 -5.88 -30.87 -9.17
N GLU A 398 -5.53 -30.21 -10.27
CA GLU A 398 -4.42 -29.26 -10.32
C GLU A 398 -4.70 -28.06 -9.40
N ASN A 399 -3.68 -27.65 -8.64
CA ASN A 399 -3.78 -26.51 -7.74
C ASN A 399 -3.84 -25.17 -8.50
N ASN A 400 -3.22 -25.10 -9.68
CA ASN A 400 -3.34 -23.95 -10.59
C ASN A 400 -3.01 -24.39 -12.02
N GLN A 401 -3.94 -24.22 -12.94
CA GLN A 401 -3.75 -24.60 -14.36
C GLN A 401 -2.75 -23.73 -15.13
N GLU A 402 -2.37 -22.57 -14.59
CA GLU A 402 -1.41 -21.65 -15.20
C GLU A 402 -0.03 -21.72 -14.55
N ASN A 403 0.11 -22.51 -13.47
CA ASN A 403 1.38 -22.70 -12.76
C ASN A 403 1.48 -24.13 -12.23
N GLU A 404 2.12 -24.99 -12.99
CA GLU A 404 2.31 -26.41 -12.66
C GLU A 404 3.18 -26.64 -11.42
N GLU A 405 4.03 -25.66 -11.04
CA GLU A 405 4.87 -25.74 -9.84
C GLU A 405 4.06 -25.83 -8.55
N LEU A 406 2.81 -25.34 -8.56
CA LEU A 406 1.90 -25.45 -7.42
C LEU A 406 1.34 -26.87 -7.22
N GLY A 407 1.60 -27.81 -8.15
CA GLY A 407 1.26 -29.20 -8.05
C GLY A 407 -0.24 -29.51 -8.13
N SER A 408 -0.63 -30.63 -7.56
CA SER A 408 -2.01 -31.14 -7.55
C SER A 408 -2.40 -31.68 -6.19
N ARG A 409 -3.69 -31.90 -5.98
CA ARG A 409 -4.27 -32.46 -4.76
C ARG A 409 -5.36 -33.48 -5.06
N LYS A 410 -5.70 -34.28 -4.07
CA LYS A 410 -6.84 -35.20 -4.08
C LYS A 410 -8.07 -34.51 -3.49
N VAL A 411 -9.18 -34.47 -4.21
CA VAL A 411 -10.45 -33.91 -3.76
C VAL A 411 -11.48 -35.04 -3.62
N ALA A 412 -12.07 -35.15 -2.43
CA ALA A 412 -13.08 -36.16 -2.14
C ALA A 412 -14.37 -35.84 -2.89
N PHE A 413 -14.96 -36.86 -3.55
CA PHE A 413 -16.27 -36.80 -4.20
C PHE A 413 -17.18 -37.87 -3.58
N SER A 414 -18.38 -37.47 -3.14
CA SER A 414 -19.35 -38.33 -2.47
C SER A 414 -20.76 -38.08 -2.97
N LYS A 415 -21.74 -38.81 -2.43
CA LYS A 415 -23.15 -38.65 -2.76
C LYS A 415 -23.71 -37.27 -2.38
N TYR A 416 -23.25 -36.71 -1.25
CA TYR A 416 -23.71 -35.45 -0.70
C TYR A 416 -22.68 -34.36 -0.94
N LEU A 417 -23.11 -33.31 -1.63
CA LEU A 417 -22.27 -32.17 -2.00
C LEU A 417 -22.93 -30.85 -1.57
N TYR A 418 -22.13 -29.78 -1.56
CA TYR A 418 -22.60 -28.41 -1.52
C TYR A 418 -22.26 -27.73 -2.84
N ILE A 419 -23.19 -26.89 -3.33
CA ILE A 419 -23.00 -26.00 -4.49
C ILE A 419 -23.43 -24.59 -4.12
N GLU A 420 -23.05 -23.59 -4.91
CA GLU A 420 -23.55 -22.23 -4.72
C GLU A 420 -25.06 -22.18 -4.96
N ARG A 421 -25.77 -21.45 -4.11
CA ARG A 421 -27.21 -21.23 -4.26
C ARG A 421 -27.54 -20.63 -5.63
N GLU A 422 -26.72 -19.73 -6.14
CA GLU A 422 -26.90 -19.11 -7.45
C GLU A 422 -26.70 -20.09 -8.63
N ASP A 423 -26.13 -21.28 -8.39
CA ASP A 423 -25.97 -22.33 -9.41
C ASP A 423 -27.22 -23.16 -9.64
N PHE A 424 -28.30 -22.91 -8.88
CA PHE A 424 -29.58 -23.51 -9.10
C PHE A 424 -30.71 -22.45 -9.21
N MET A 425 -31.60 -22.59 -10.16
CA MET A 425 -32.84 -21.84 -10.29
C MET A 425 -34.02 -22.76 -10.70
N GLU A 426 -35.16 -22.58 -10.07
CA GLU A 426 -36.37 -23.30 -10.44
C GLU A 426 -36.88 -22.88 -11.82
N GLU A 427 -36.99 -21.56 -12.04
CA GLU A 427 -37.43 -20.94 -13.28
C GLU A 427 -36.33 -20.01 -13.83
N PRO A 428 -35.35 -20.52 -14.61
CA PRO A 428 -34.23 -19.73 -15.05
C PRO A 428 -34.59 -18.79 -16.21
N PRO A 429 -33.90 -17.62 -16.30
CA PRO A 429 -34.00 -16.74 -17.46
C PRO A 429 -33.32 -17.34 -18.68
N LYS A 430 -33.62 -16.80 -19.86
CA LYS A 430 -32.89 -17.18 -21.10
C LYS A 430 -31.38 -16.98 -20.92
N LYS A 431 -30.60 -17.95 -21.41
CA LYS A 431 -29.11 -18.00 -21.32
C LYS A 431 -28.55 -18.30 -19.91
N TYR A 432 -29.37 -18.89 -19.01
CA TYR A 432 -28.86 -19.48 -17.78
C TYR A 432 -28.30 -20.88 -18.06
N PHE A 433 -27.02 -21.09 -17.84
CA PHE A 433 -26.32 -22.34 -18.16
C PHE A 433 -25.89 -23.11 -16.91
N ARG A 434 -26.65 -23.00 -15.84
CA ARG A 434 -26.44 -23.71 -14.57
C ARG A 434 -27.59 -24.71 -14.33
N LEU A 435 -27.73 -25.25 -13.12
CA LEU A 435 -28.74 -26.24 -12.80
C LEU A 435 -30.17 -25.64 -12.73
N PHE A 436 -31.10 -26.34 -13.33
CA PHE A 436 -32.54 -26.18 -13.16
C PHE A 436 -33.24 -27.52 -13.49
N PRO A 437 -34.52 -27.74 -13.14
CA PRO A 437 -35.18 -29.00 -13.37
C PRO A 437 -35.04 -29.51 -14.82
N GLY A 438 -34.47 -30.71 -14.97
CA GLY A 438 -34.22 -31.35 -16.26
C GLY A 438 -32.94 -30.95 -16.98
N ASN A 439 -32.21 -29.95 -16.51
CA ASN A 439 -30.92 -29.51 -17.11
C ASN A 439 -29.74 -30.32 -16.58
N GLU A 440 -28.70 -30.39 -17.41
CA GLU A 440 -27.46 -31.09 -17.13
C GLU A 440 -26.28 -30.13 -17.14
N VAL A 441 -25.37 -30.26 -16.16
CA VAL A 441 -24.13 -29.49 -16.06
C VAL A 441 -22.96 -30.40 -15.71
N ARG A 442 -21.73 -29.91 -15.90
CA ARG A 442 -20.52 -30.58 -15.39
C ARG A 442 -20.22 -30.09 -13.96
N LEU A 443 -20.07 -31.00 -13.05
CA LEU A 443 -19.36 -30.73 -11.79
C LEU A 443 -17.87 -30.65 -12.10
N LYS A 444 -17.23 -29.55 -11.70
CA LYS A 444 -15.81 -29.25 -12.03
C LYS A 444 -14.91 -30.42 -11.66
N ASN A 445 -14.11 -30.90 -12.59
CA ASN A 445 -13.20 -32.05 -12.48
C ASN A 445 -13.87 -33.40 -12.09
N ALA A 446 -15.21 -33.50 -12.14
CA ALA A 446 -15.95 -34.70 -11.78
C ALA A 446 -16.82 -35.19 -12.96
N TYR A 447 -18.12 -35.23 -12.78
CA TYR A 447 -19.09 -35.85 -13.68
C TYR A 447 -20.10 -34.85 -14.25
N PHE A 448 -20.84 -35.27 -15.25
CA PHE A 448 -22.11 -34.62 -15.60
C PHE A 448 -23.18 -35.04 -14.60
N VAL A 449 -23.97 -34.05 -14.17
CA VAL A 449 -25.12 -34.28 -13.32
C VAL A 449 -26.35 -33.62 -13.93
N LYS A 450 -27.50 -34.31 -13.87
CA LYS A 450 -28.78 -33.81 -14.34
C LYS A 450 -29.72 -33.62 -13.17
N CYS A 451 -30.29 -32.42 -13.04
CA CYS A 451 -31.27 -32.12 -12.00
C CYS A 451 -32.59 -32.89 -12.27
N VAL A 452 -33.04 -33.67 -11.29
CA VAL A 452 -34.28 -34.46 -11.33
C VAL A 452 -35.34 -33.96 -10.35
N GLY A 453 -34.95 -33.13 -9.37
CA GLY A 453 -35.86 -32.56 -8.40
C GLY A 453 -35.18 -31.59 -7.44
N PHE A 454 -35.95 -31.02 -6.52
CA PHE A 454 -35.46 -30.15 -5.45
C PHE A 454 -36.43 -30.09 -4.29
N GLU A 455 -35.97 -29.76 -3.11
CA GLU A 455 -36.75 -29.56 -1.89
C GLU A 455 -36.70 -28.10 -1.44
N LYS A 456 -37.75 -27.65 -0.78
CA LYS A 456 -37.88 -26.31 -0.21
C LYS A 456 -38.23 -26.37 1.29
N ASP A 457 -37.82 -25.33 2.02
CA ASP A 457 -38.29 -25.07 3.37
C ASP A 457 -39.69 -24.42 3.39
N GLU A 458 -40.18 -24.14 4.61
CA GLU A 458 -41.49 -23.50 4.81
C GLU A 458 -41.58 -22.09 4.24
N ASP A 459 -40.43 -21.41 4.10
CA ASP A 459 -40.31 -20.05 3.53
C ASP A 459 -40.17 -20.06 2.00
N GLY A 460 -40.13 -21.25 1.39
CA GLY A 460 -39.99 -21.43 -0.06
C GLY A 460 -38.57 -21.37 -0.59
N ASN A 461 -37.54 -21.34 0.29
CA ASN A 461 -36.16 -21.39 -0.13
C ASN A 461 -35.75 -22.82 -0.49
N VAL A 462 -34.95 -22.95 -1.55
CA VAL A 462 -34.40 -24.27 -1.92
C VAL A 462 -33.35 -24.70 -0.90
N THR A 463 -33.55 -25.89 -0.32
CA THR A 463 -32.66 -26.49 0.68
C THR A 463 -31.83 -27.62 0.11
N THR A 464 -32.40 -28.40 -0.84
CA THR A 464 -31.72 -29.56 -1.44
C THR A 464 -32.02 -29.62 -2.94
N VAL A 465 -31.04 -29.89 -3.75
CA VAL A 465 -31.17 -30.17 -5.19
C VAL A 465 -30.85 -31.64 -5.43
N HIS A 466 -31.75 -32.37 -6.08
CA HIS A 466 -31.60 -33.76 -6.43
C HIS A 466 -31.08 -33.91 -7.85
N CYS A 467 -30.03 -34.69 -8.05
CA CYS A 467 -29.40 -34.95 -9.34
C CYS A 467 -29.13 -36.44 -9.54
N THR A 468 -29.05 -36.85 -10.80
CA THR A 468 -28.42 -38.11 -11.18
C THR A 468 -27.11 -37.83 -11.90
N TYR A 469 -26.09 -38.64 -11.68
CA TYR A 469 -24.81 -38.53 -12.39
C TYR A 469 -24.69 -39.60 -13.48
N ASP A 470 -23.85 -39.30 -14.47
CA ASP A 470 -23.48 -40.23 -15.52
C ASP A 470 -22.02 -40.68 -15.33
N PRO A 471 -21.76 -41.95 -14.91
CA PRO A 471 -20.43 -42.43 -14.57
C PRO A 471 -19.44 -42.44 -15.77
N GLU A 472 -19.95 -42.51 -17.03
CA GLU A 472 -19.10 -42.50 -18.23
C GLU A 472 -18.45 -41.13 -18.46
N THR A 473 -19.03 -40.04 -17.89
CA THR A 473 -18.61 -38.66 -18.12
C THR A 473 -17.52 -38.18 -17.18
N ARG A 474 -16.86 -39.09 -16.44
CA ARG A 474 -15.75 -38.72 -15.54
C ARG A 474 -14.73 -37.85 -16.25
N SER A 475 -14.32 -36.77 -15.60
CA SER A 475 -13.28 -35.88 -16.16
C SER A 475 -11.98 -36.69 -16.39
N GLY A 476 -11.40 -36.56 -17.58
CA GLY A 476 -10.19 -37.32 -17.97
C GLY A 476 -10.46 -38.73 -18.51
N SER A 477 -11.71 -39.22 -18.59
CA SER A 477 -12.05 -40.53 -19.13
C SER A 477 -12.00 -40.62 -20.67
N GLY A 478 -11.83 -39.48 -21.36
CA GLY A 478 -11.92 -39.46 -22.82
C GLY A 478 -13.34 -39.50 -23.39
N PHE A 479 -14.36 -39.23 -22.56
CA PHE A 479 -15.77 -39.19 -23.00
C PHE A 479 -16.00 -38.10 -24.06
N GLU A 480 -16.44 -38.49 -25.25
CA GLU A 480 -16.71 -37.59 -26.39
C GLU A 480 -18.20 -37.54 -26.82
N GLY A 481 -19.09 -38.17 -26.06
CA GLY A 481 -20.48 -38.37 -26.46
C GLY A 481 -21.27 -37.05 -26.61
N ARG A 482 -21.54 -36.35 -25.52
CA ARG A 482 -22.29 -35.09 -25.50
C ARG A 482 -21.54 -33.99 -24.78
N LYS A 483 -21.88 -32.76 -25.08
CA LYS A 483 -21.32 -31.55 -24.42
C LYS A 483 -22.37 -30.84 -23.60
N VAL A 484 -22.00 -30.41 -22.39
CA VAL A 484 -22.80 -29.53 -21.54
C VAL A 484 -22.26 -28.10 -21.58
N LYS A 485 -23.12 -27.12 -21.46
CA LYS A 485 -22.71 -25.71 -21.53
C LYS A 485 -22.22 -25.14 -20.20
N GLY A 486 -22.71 -25.70 -19.07
CA GLY A 486 -22.42 -25.21 -17.73
C GLY A 486 -21.39 -26.08 -17.01
N THR A 487 -20.49 -25.44 -16.27
CA THR A 487 -19.61 -26.09 -15.27
C THR A 487 -19.77 -25.34 -13.96
N ILE A 488 -20.08 -26.06 -12.88
CA ILE A 488 -20.19 -25.50 -11.53
C ILE A 488 -19.16 -26.14 -10.61
N HIS A 489 -18.73 -25.42 -9.58
CA HIS A 489 -17.89 -25.97 -8.53
C HIS A 489 -18.75 -26.54 -7.39
N TRP A 490 -18.14 -27.33 -6.54
CA TRP A 490 -18.82 -28.10 -5.52
C TRP A 490 -17.83 -28.45 -4.40
N VAL A 491 -18.37 -28.82 -3.23
CA VAL A 491 -17.58 -29.32 -2.09
C VAL A 491 -18.29 -30.54 -1.53
N SER A 492 -17.53 -31.62 -1.22
CA SER A 492 -18.09 -32.81 -0.58
C SER A 492 -18.57 -32.50 0.82
N ALA A 493 -19.82 -32.85 1.14
CA ALA A 493 -20.39 -32.57 2.47
C ALA A 493 -19.71 -33.37 3.60
N GLU A 494 -19.13 -34.53 3.28
CA GLU A 494 -18.46 -35.39 4.26
C GLU A 494 -17.11 -34.86 4.73
N SER A 495 -16.46 -34.01 3.92
CA SER A 495 -15.13 -33.48 4.21
C SER A 495 -15.08 -31.95 4.20
N ALA A 496 -16.24 -31.31 4.11
CA ALA A 496 -16.31 -29.84 4.10
C ALA A 496 -15.87 -29.24 5.43
N ILE A 497 -15.16 -28.10 5.32
CA ILE A 497 -14.79 -27.27 6.44
C ILE A 497 -15.74 -26.08 6.51
N ASP A 498 -16.27 -25.80 7.69
CA ASP A 498 -17.05 -24.59 7.93
C ASP A 498 -16.13 -23.37 8.08
N ALA A 499 -16.50 -22.27 7.44
CA ALA A 499 -15.72 -21.04 7.51
C ALA A 499 -16.61 -19.79 7.47
N GLU A 500 -16.05 -18.70 7.98
CA GLU A 500 -16.53 -17.34 7.76
C GLU A 500 -15.83 -16.73 6.53
N VAL A 501 -16.59 -16.09 5.67
CA VAL A 501 -16.06 -15.37 4.51
C VAL A 501 -16.47 -13.91 4.59
N ARG A 502 -15.51 -13.01 4.53
CA ARG A 502 -15.69 -11.56 4.57
C ARG A 502 -15.51 -10.98 3.17
N LEU A 503 -16.60 -10.45 2.63
CA LEU A 503 -16.64 -9.80 1.32
C LEU A 503 -16.41 -8.30 1.52
N TYR A 504 -15.18 -7.86 1.28
CA TYR A 504 -14.80 -6.45 1.36
C TYR A 504 -15.03 -5.74 0.04
N GLU A 505 -15.66 -4.57 0.11
CA GLU A 505 -15.81 -3.60 -0.97
C GLU A 505 -15.18 -2.26 -0.57
N ASN A 506 -15.21 -1.29 -1.49
CA ASN A 506 -14.72 0.04 -1.20
C ASN A 506 -15.53 0.68 -0.06
N ILE A 507 -14.84 1.27 0.93
CA ILE A 507 -15.49 1.94 2.07
C ILE A 507 -16.22 3.22 1.67
N ILE A 508 -15.83 3.84 0.56
CA ILE A 508 -16.49 5.03 0.00
C ILE A 508 -17.56 4.58 -1.01
N ASP A 509 -18.72 5.21 -0.96
CA ASP A 509 -19.75 5.09 -1.99
C ASP A 509 -19.28 5.83 -3.26
N GLU A 510 -18.85 5.06 -4.25
CA GLU A 510 -18.25 5.59 -5.49
C GLU A 510 -19.22 6.45 -6.30
N GLU A 511 -20.52 6.19 -6.23
CA GLU A 511 -21.54 6.92 -6.97
C GLU A 511 -21.77 8.32 -6.40
N LYS A 512 -21.63 8.48 -5.07
CA LYS A 512 -21.84 9.74 -4.37
C LYS A 512 -20.56 10.57 -4.22
N GLY A 513 -19.40 9.96 -4.46
CA GLY A 513 -18.10 10.60 -4.24
C GLY A 513 -17.68 10.58 -2.76
N LYS A 514 -16.48 11.08 -2.48
CA LYS A 514 -15.81 10.89 -1.19
C LYS A 514 -16.47 11.64 -0.02
N LEU A 515 -16.93 12.86 -0.24
CA LEU A 515 -17.42 13.75 0.80
C LEU A 515 -18.82 14.27 0.48
N ASN A 516 -19.62 14.40 1.53
CA ASN A 516 -20.87 15.17 1.54
C ASN A 516 -20.56 16.67 1.56
N ASP A 517 -21.57 17.52 1.32
CA ASP A 517 -21.45 18.98 1.38
C ASP A 517 -21.03 19.50 2.76
N ASP A 518 -21.35 18.77 3.83
CA ASP A 518 -20.95 19.07 5.21
C ASP A 518 -19.53 18.59 5.57
N GLY A 519 -18.81 17.99 4.61
CA GLY A 519 -17.45 17.46 4.81
C GLY A 519 -17.38 16.10 5.49
N THR A 520 -18.49 15.42 5.71
CA THR A 520 -18.53 14.04 6.19
C THR A 520 -18.29 13.05 5.04
N LEU A 521 -17.84 11.82 5.36
CA LEU A 521 -17.58 10.78 4.37
C LEU A 521 -18.88 10.14 3.88
N ASN A 522 -19.00 9.93 2.57
CA ASN A 522 -20.02 9.09 1.96
C ASN A 522 -19.62 7.62 2.09
N LEU A 523 -20.07 6.94 3.13
CA LEU A 523 -19.71 5.56 3.39
C LEU A 523 -20.62 4.59 2.64
N ASN A 524 -20.03 3.53 2.08
CA ASN A 524 -20.73 2.43 1.49
C ASN A 524 -21.24 1.49 2.60
N PRO A 525 -22.57 1.35 2.78
CA PRO A 525 -23.13 0.48 3.82
C PRO A 525 -22.81 -1.01 3.60
N ASN A 526 -22.48 -1.39 2.36
CA ASN A 526 -22.13 -2.76 1.97
C ASN A 526 -20.61 -2.95 1.84
N SER A 527 -19.81 -2.07 2.45
CA SER A 527 -18.35 -2.17 2.40
C SER A 527 -17.79 -3.44 3.04
N LEU A 528 -18.57 -4.09 3.90
CA LEU A 528 -18.29 -5.39 4.49
C LEU A 528 -19.58 -6.22 4.55
N VAL A 529 -19.58 -7.39 3.92
CA VAL A 529 -20.62 -8.41 4.04
C VAL A 529 -19.99 -9.68 4.60
N ILE A 530 -20.48 -10.15 5.74
CA ILE A 530 -20.00 -11.37 6.39
C ILE A 530 -20.93 -12.52 6.02
N LYS A 531 -20.35 -13.59 5.48
CA LYS A 531 -21.01 -14.86 5.16
C LYS A 531 -20.57 -15.93 6.16
N GLN A 532 -21.53 -16.50 6.86
CA GLN A 532 -21.32 -17.59 7.82
C GLN A 532 -21.70 -18.93 7.20
N GLY A 533 -21.11 -20.01 7.70
CA GLY A 533 -21.43 -21.37 7.26
C GLY A 533 -21.02 -21.69 5.83
N CYS A 534 -20.06 -20.96 5.29
CA CYS A 534 -19.45 -21.28 4.00
C CYS A 534 -18.79 -22.66 4.05
N LYS A 535 -18.80 -23.40 2.92
CA LYS A 535 -18.27 -24.77 2.84
C LYS A 535 -17.03 -24.78 1.96
N LEU A 536 -15.90 -25.13 2.55
CA LEU A 536 -14.61 -25.20 1.89
C LEU A 536 -14.13 -26.64 1.74
N GLU A 537 -13.40 -26.97 0.70
CA GLU A 537 -12.81 -28.31 0.55
C GLU A 537 -11.75 -28.59 1.60
N LYS A 538 -11.51 -29.85 1.91
CA LYS A 538 -10.60 -30.28 2.98
C LYS A 538 -9.17 -29.71 2.88
N ALA A 539 -8.67 -29.42 1.68
CA ALA A 539 -7.32 -28.88 1.48
C ALA A 539 -7.08 -27.54 2.18
N PHE A 540 -8.12 -26.84 2.60
CA PHE A 540 -8.01 -25.60 3.38
C PHE A 540 -7.62 -25.83 4.86
N GLU A 541 -7.61 -27.08 5.36
CA GLU A 541 -7.12 -27.39 6.72
C GLU A 541 -5.64 -27.03 6.90
N GLU A 542 -4.87 -27.03 5.82
CA GLU A 542 -3.43 -26.72 5.83
C GLU A 542 -3.13 -25.23 5.60
N ALA A 543 -4.17 -24.41 5.37
CA ALA A 543 -4.03 -22.99 5.02
C ALA A 543 -3.42 -22.18 6.18
N GLN A 544 -2.43 -21.36 5.87
CA GLN A 544 -1.72 -20.55 6.84
C GLN A 544 -2.25 -19.11 6.88
N PRO A 545 -2.17 -18.40 8.03
CA PRO A 545 -2.53 -17.00 8.13
C PRO A 545 -1.85 -16.14 7.05
N GLY A 546 -2.64 -15.37 6.29
CA GLY A 546 -2.17 -14.54 5.18
C GLY A 546 -1.97 -15.29 3.85
N GLU A 547 -2.09 -16.61 3.81
CA GLU A 547 -2.02 -17.37 2.55
C GLU A 547 -3.21 -17.04 1.64
N ALA A 548 -2.91 -16.80 0.36
CA ALA A 548 -3.90 -16.42 -0.64
C ALA A 548 -4.34 -17.59 -1.51
N PHE A 549 -5.65 -17.65 -1.80
CA PHE A 549 -6.29 -18.65 -2.64
C PHE A 549 -7.23 -18.01 -3.65
N GLN A 550 -7.41 -18.63 -4.79
CA GLN A 550 -8.56 -18.35 -5.63
C GLN A 550 -9.70 -19.31 -5.22
N PHE A 551 -10.80 -18.76 -4.68
CA PHE A 551 -12.06 -19.50 -4.61
C PHE A 551 -12.61 -19.57 -6.02
N LEU A 552 -12.66 -20.77 -6.58
CA LEU A 552 -13.04 -20.97 -7.98
C LEU A 552 -14.38 -20.30 -8.29
N ARG A 553 -14.39 -19.48 -9.34
CA ARG A 553 -15.52 -18.67 -9.82
C ARG A 553 -15.95 -17.50 -8.92
N ASN A 554 -15.43 -17.38 -7.68
CA ASN A 554 -15.84 -16.36 -6.72
C ASN A 554 -14.87 -15.17 -6.65
N GLY A 555 -13.58 -15.42 -6.50
CA GLY A 555 -12.59 -14.35 -6.34
C GLY A 555 -11.29 -14.85 -5.75
N PHE A 556 -10.44 -13.90 -5.35
CA PHE A 556 -9.25 -14.19 -4.58
C PHE A 556 -9.48 -13.84 -3.11
N PHE A 557 -9.06 -14.72 -2.24
CA PHE A 557 -9.27 -14.65 -0.79
C PHE A 557 -7.98 -14.99 -0.06
N CYS A 558 -7.80 -14.46 1.14
CA CYS A 558 -6.70 -14.86 2.03
C CYS A 558 -7.24 -15.23 3.41
N VAL A 559 -6.51 -16.09 4.10
CA VAL A 559 -6.76 -16.38 5.51
C VAL A 559 -6.52 -15.11 6.33
N ASP A 560 -7.50 -14.67 7.11
CA ASP A 560 -7.32 -13.49 7.98
C ASP A 560 -6.24 -13.77 9.02
N SER A 561 -5.21 -12.92 9.03
CA SER A 561 -4.02 -13.12 9.90
C SER A 561 -4.26 -12.78 11.38
N LYS A 562 -5.41 -12.16 11.70
CA LYS A 562 -5.75 -11.69 13.04
C LYS A 562 -6.88 -12.51 13.69
N ASP A 563 -7.94 -12.78 12.91
CA ASP A 563 -9.18 -13.32 13.45
C ASP A 563 -9.38 -14.81 13.12
N SER A 564 -8.62 -15.38 12.15
CA SER A 564 -8.75 -16.79 11.78
C SER A 564 -8.08 -17.69 12.83
N THR A 565 -8.78 -18.73 13.26
CA THR A 565 -8.26 -19.81 14.09
C THR A 565 -8.56 -21.17 13.45
N ALA A 566 -7.99 -22.25 13.99
CA ALA A 566 -8.28 -23.60 13.49
C ALA A 566 -9.75 -24.00 13.69
N GLU A 567 -10.37 -23.53 14.78
CA GLU A 567 -11.77 -23.81 15.10
C GLU A 567 -12.74 -22.85 14.39
N HIS A 568 -12.26 -21.67 13.98
CA HIS A 568 -13.04 -20.65 13.30
C HIS A 568 -12.23 -20.04 12.14
N PRO A 569 -12.12 -20.73 11.00
CA PRO A 569 -11.43 -20.21 9.83
C PRO A 569 -12.13 -18.97 9.25
N VAL A 570 -11.38 -17.90 9.03
CA VAL A 570 -11.88 -16.63 8.47
C VAL A 570 -11.10 -16.28 7.22
N TYR A 571 -11.82 -16.00 6.13
CA TYR A 571 -11.25 -15.66 4.84
C TYR A 571 -11.70 -14.27 4.38
N ASN A 572 -10.74 -13.41 4.07
CA ASN A 572 -10.96 -12.07 3.55
C ASN A 572 -10.93 -12.08 2.03
N ARG A 573 -11.95 -11.51 1.37
CA ARG A 573 -11.88 -11.28 -0.07
C ARG A 573 -10.83 -10.21 -0.38
N ILE A 574 -9.82 -10.59 -1.15
CA ILE A 574 -8.78 -9.69 -1.64
C ILE A 574 -9.35 -8.83 -2.77
N VAL A 575 -9.72 -9.49 -3.87
CA VAL A 575 -10.35 -8.88 -5.06
C VAL A 575 -11.31 -9.86 -5.73
N SER A 576 -12.30 -9.34 -6.45
CA SER A 576 -13.19 -10.13 -7.30
C SER A 576 -12.45 -10.59 -8.57
N LEU A 577 -13.01 -11.59 -9.30
CA LEU A 577 -12.42 -12.06 -10.57
C LEU A 577 -12.52 -11.04 -11.70
N LYS A 578 -13.56 -10.20 -11.69
CA LYS A 578 -13.77 -9.18 -12.72
C LYS A 578 -13.08 -7.89 -12.32
N SER A 579 -12.46 -7.22 -13.29
CA SER A 579 -11.87 -5.90 -13.13
C SER A 579 -12.71 -4.86 -13.88
N SER A 580 -12.95 -3.71 -13.27
CA SER A 580 -13.45 -2.51 -13.95
C SER A 580 -12.33 -1.82 -14.74
N TYR A 581 -11.08 -1.97 -14.32
CA TYR A 581 -9.91 -1.45 -15.03
C TYR A 581 -9.57 -2.30 -16.26
N LYS A 582 -9.32 -1.62 -17.39
CA LYS A 582 -8.88 -2.26 -18.64
C LYS A 582 -7.60 -1.57 -19.10
N PRO A 583 -6.45 -2.28 -19.15
CA PRO A 583 -5.22 -1.72 -19.69
C PRO A 583 -5.44 -1.20 -21.11
N GLY A 584 -5.04 0.04 -21.38
CA GLY A 584 -5.09 0.60 -22.73
C GLY A 584 -6.42 1.25 -23.17
N LYS A 585 -7.33 1.50 -22.24
CA LYS A 585 -8.52 2.31 -22.49
C LYS A 585 -8.42 3.66 -21.82
#